data_be190c1c350e1d2824416bc91664fdd0
#
_entry.id   be190c1c350e1d2824416bc91664fdd0
#
_cell.length_a   1.000
_cell.length_b   1.000
_cell.length_c   1.000
_cell.angle_alpha   90.00
_cell.angle_beta   90.00
_cell.angle_gamma   90.00
#
_symmetry.space_group_name_H-M   'P 1'
#
loop_
_entity.id
_entity.type
_entity.pdbx_description
1 polymer ?
#
loop_
_entity_poly.entity_id
_entity_poly.type
_entity_poly.pdbx_seq_one_letter_code
_entity_poly.pdbx_strand_id
1 'polypeptide(L)'
;MQTGLKSIDSLIPIGRGQRELIIGDRQTGKTAVAIDTIINQKKINESDDESKKLYCIYVAIGQKRSTVAQIVKTLEDAGAMDYTTIVSATASDSAPLQFLAPYTGCAMGEYFRDNGMHALIIYDDLSKQAVAYRQMSLLLRRPPGREAYPGDVFYLHSRLLERAAKLSDANGGGSLTALPVIETQAGDVSAYIPTNVISITDGQIFLETELFNQGVLDQRLMLGCLFRELDQPLKLKR
;
A
#
# COMPACT_ATOMS: atom_id res chain seq x y z
N MET A 1 1.76 0.80 14.39
CA MET A 1 1.39 2.06 13.69
C MET A 1 -0.09 2.31 13.94
N GLN A 2 -0.50 3.53 14.19
CA GLN A 2 -1.92 3.87 14.33
C GLN A 2 -2.42 4.45 13.01
N THR A 3 -3.44 3.84 12.42
CA THR A 3 -4.07 4.36 11.19
C THR A 3 -5.06 5.48 11.48
N GLY A 4 -5.53 5.58 12.73
CA GLY A 4 -6.60 6.49 13.16
C GLY A 4 -8.00 5.97 12.81
N LEU A 5 -8.10 4.85 12.13
CA LEU A 5 -9.35 4.16 11.83
C LEU A 5 -9.62 3.14 12.94
N LYS A 6 -10.63 3.39 13.77
CA LYS A 6 -10.91 2.58 14.97
C LYS A 6 -11.07 1.09 14.68
N SER A 7 -11.69 0.74 13.56
CA SER A 7 -11.90 -0.64 13.14
C SER A 7 -10.59 -1.34 12.80
N ILE A 8 -9.67 -0.67 12.11
CA ILE A 8 -8.35 -1.24 11.80
C ILE A 8 -7.53 -1.32 13.08
N ASP A 9 -7.39 -0.22 13.80
CA ASP A 9 -6.50 -0.15 14.95
C ASP A 9 -6.92 -1.08 16.11
N SER A 10 -8.22 -1.40 16.21
CA SER A 10 -8.73 -2.30 17.27
C SER A 10 -8.73 -3.78 16.88
N LEU A 11 -8.94 -4.08 15.60
CA LEU A 11 -9.12 -5.46 15.13
C LEU A 11 -7.91 -5.98 14.36
N ILE A 12 -7.20 -5.10 13.63
CA ILE A 12 -6.05 -5.45 12.79
C ILE A 12 -4.90 -4.48 13.09
N PRO A 13 -4.29 -4.52 14.28
CA PRO A 13 -3.22 -3.58 14.60
C PRO A 13 -2.02 -3.80 13.68
N ILE A 14 -1.64 -2.75 12.95
CA ILE A 14 -0.52 -2.80 12.01
C ILE A 14 0.78 -2.46 12.74
N GLY A 15 1.73 -3.38 12.72
CA GLY A 15 3.08 -3.18 13.25
C GLY A 15 3.94 -2.28 12.33
N ARG A 16 4.89 -1.53 12.91
CA ARG A 16 5.89 -0.82 12.10
C ARG A 16 6.81 -1.82 11.42
N GLY A 17 6.92 -1.73 10.10
CA GLY A 17 7.67 -2.67 9.26
C GLY A 17 6.83 -3.82 8.71
N GLN A 18 5.53 -3.86 9.00
CA GLN A 18 4.60 -4.86 8.48
C GLN A 18 4.14 -4.49 7.06
N ARG A 19 3.72 -5.51 6.31
CA ARG A 19 3.10 -5.39 4.98
C ARG A 19 1.63 -5.74 5.12
N GLU A 20 0.75 -4.76 5.09
CA GLU A 20 -0.69 -4.97 5.23
C GLU A 20 -1.39 -4.63 3.92
N LEU A 21 -2.02 -5.61 3.29
CA LEU A 21 -2.70 -5.46 2.02
C LEU A 21 -4.08 -4.81 2.21
N ILE A 22 -4.38 -3.79 1.39
CA ILE A 22 -5.73 -3.24 1.24
C ILE A 22 -6.29 -3.75 -0.08
N ILE A 23 -7.34 -4.58 -0.02
CA ILE A 23 -7.90 -5.26 -1.19
C ILE A 23 -9.41 -5.07 -1.27
N GLY A 24 -9.93 -4.88 -2.47
CA GLY A 24 -11.36 -4.74 -2.72
C GLY A 24 -11.66 -4.25 -4.13
N ASP A 25 -12.92 -4.22 -4.50
CA ASP A 25 -13.37 -3.80 -5.81
C ASP A 25 -13.17 -2.30 -6.04
N ARG A 26 -13.40 -1.87 -7.28
CA ARG A 26 -13.33 -0.46 -7.64
C ARG A 26 -14.29 0.37 -6.80
N GLN A 27 -13.83 1.54 -6.31
CA GLN A 27 -14.62 2.48 -5.50
C GLN A 27 -15.08 1.97 -4.11
N THR A 28 -14.45 0.95 -3.55
CA THR A 28 -14.73 0.46 -2.18
C THR A 28 -14.04 1.25 -1.07
N GLY A 29 -13.41 2.38 -1.38
CA GLY A 29 -12.78 3.23 -0.36
C GLY A 29 -11.30 2.91 -0.06
N LYS A 30 -10.62 2.06 -0.86
CA LYS A 30 -9.20 1.70 -0.65
C LYS A 30 -8.29 2.93 -0.52
N THR A 31 -8.41 3.86 -1.47
CA THR A 31 -7.65 5.12 -1.46
C THR A 31 -8.01 5.99 -0.26
N ALA A 32 -9.28 6.01 0.17
CA ALA A 32 -9.70 6.77 1.35
C ALA A 32 -9.02 6.26 2.62
N VAL A 33 -9.01 4.94 2.84
CA VAL A 33 -8.29 4.32 3.96
C VAL A 33 -6.81 4.71 3.95
N ALA A 34 -6.18 4.68 2.77
CA ALA A 34 -4.77 5.05 2.62
C ALA A 34 -4.52 6.54 2.96
N ILE A 35 -5.34 7.44 2.44
CA ILE A 35 -5.23 8.89 2.67
C ILE A 35 -5.52 9.25 4.13
N ASP A 36 -6.57 8.68 4.72
CA ASP A 36 -6.91 8.90 6.14
C ASP A 36 -5.77 8.42 7.05
N THR A 37 -5.12 7.29 6.70
CA THR A 37 -3.95 6.80 7.43
C THR A 37 -2.81 7.83 7.40
N ILE A 38 -2.55 8.49 6.27
CA ILE A 38 -1.53 9.56 6.18
C ILE A 38 -1.93 10.75 7.04
N ILE A 39 -3.16 11.25 6.89
CA ILE A 39 -3.65 12.45 7.61
C ILE A 39 -3.59 12.23 9.11
N ASN A 40 -3.94 11.04 9.59
CA ASN A 40 -3.96 10.71 11.01
C ASN A 40 -2.55 10.63 11.64
N GLN A 41 -1.47 10.60 10.85
CA GLN A 41 -0.10 10.69 11.38
C GLN A 41 0.27 12.12 11.85
N LYS A 42 -0.52 13.15 11.49
CA LYS A 42 -0.24 14.55 11.81
C LYS A 42 0.08 14.77 13.28
N LYS A 43 -0.79 14.28 14.18
CA LYS A 43 -0.60 14.44 15.65
C LYS A 43 0.70 13.82 16.16
N ILE A 44 1.12 12.70 15.55
CA ILE A 44 2.36 12.02 15.93
C ILE A 44 3.56 12.82 15.40
N ASN A 45 3.46 13.34 14.17
CA ASN A 45 4.52 14.10 13.52
C ASN A 45 4.69 15.51 14.07
N GLU A 46 3.65 16.09 14.68
CA GLU A 46 3.72 17.37 15.40
C GLU A 46 4.34 17.24 16.80
N SER A 47 4.56 16.02 17.29
CA SER A 47 5.21 15.80 18.58
C SER A 47 6.72 16.10 18.50
N ASP A 48 7.33 16.53 19.61
CA ASP A 48 8.77 16.79 19.72
C ASP A 48 9.62 15.52 19.70
N ASP A 49 8.98 14.34 19.73
CA ASP A 49 9.67 13.05 19.77
C ASP A 49 9.99 12.56 18.35
N GLU A 50 11.17 12.87 17.87
CA GLU A 50 11.66 12.44 16.56
C GLU A 50 11.60 10.92 16.35
N SER A 51 11.74 10.13 17.43
CA SER A 51 11.72 8.66 17.36
C SER A 51 10.34 8.09 17.03
N LYS A 52 9.28 8.89 17.16
CA LYS A 52 7.91 8.48 16.86
C LYS A 52 7.42 8.95 15.50
N LYS A 53 8.08 9.92 14.89
CA LYS A 53 7.68 10.48 13.59
C LYS A 53 7.59 9.41 12.53
N LEU A 54 6.64 9.58 11.61
CA LEU A 54 6.38 8.67 10.50
C LEU A 54 6.33 9.46 9.19
N TYR A 55 7.34 9.28 8.35
CA TYR A 55 7.39 9.87 7.03
C TYR A 55 6.55 9.04 6.06
N CYS A 56 5.67 9.70 5.31
CA CYS A 56 4.73 9.03 4.44
C CYS A 56 5.14 9.16 2.97
N ILE A 57 5.01 8.08 2.22
CA ILE A 57 5.27 8.05 0.79
C ILE A 57 4.03 7.47 0.11
N TYR A 58 3.38 8.28 -0.73
CA TYR A 58 2.24 7.84 -1.51
C TYR A 58 2.65 7.65 -2.96
N VAL A 59 2.54 6.42 -3.45
CA VAL A 59 2.89 6.06 -4.83
C VAL A 59 1.61 5.85 -5.64
N ALA A 60 1.29 6.82 -6.50
CA ALA A 60 0.16 6.77 -7.42
C ALA A 60 0.56 6.08 -8.71
N ILE A 61 -0.01 4.91 -9.01
CA ILE A 61 0.34 4.09 -10.17
C ILE A 61 -0.84 4.00 -11.12
N GLY A 62 -0.71 4.49 -12.34
CA GLY A 62 -1.73 4.37 -13.38
C GLY A 62 -3.05 5.08 -13.05
N GLN A 63 -3.06 6.03 -12.13
CA GLN A 63 -4.22 6.86 -11.78
C GLN A 63 -4.39 8.02 -12.77
N LYS A 64 -5.60 8.58 -12.84
CA LYS A 64 -5.86 9.81 -13.61
C LYS A 64 -5.15 10.99 -12.95
N ARG A 65 -4.59 11.90 -13.74
CA ARG A 65 -3.97 13.15 -13.23
C ARG A 65 -4.89 13.96 -12.33
N SER A 66 -6.17 14.04 -12.66
CA SER A 66 -7.17 14.73 -11.83
C SER A 66 -7.34 14.10 -10.46
N THR A 67 -7.29 12.77 -10.37
CA THR A 67 -7.38 12.05 -9.10
C THR A 67 -6.14 12.33 -8.24
N VAL A 68 -4.96 12.28 -8.83
CA VAL A 68 -3.71 12.61 -8.12
C VAL A 68 -3.73 14.05 -7.63
N ALA A 69 -4.15 15.01 -8.46
CA ALA A 69 -4.27 16.42 -8.07
C ALA A 69 -5.25 16.62 -6.90
N GLN A 70 -6.37 15.89 -6.90
CA GLN A 70 -7.33 15.93 -5.80
C GLN A 70 -6.75 15.36 -4.50
N ILE A 71 -5.97 14.27 -4.57
CA ILE A 71 -5.28 13.69 -3.42
C ILE A 71 -4.26 14.69 -2.86
N VAL A 72 -3.44 15.30 -3.71
CA VAL A 72 -2.48 16.34 -3.30
C VAL A 72 -3.19 17.44 -2.55
N LYS A 73 -4.27 17.98 -3.13
CA LYS A 73 -5.07 19.04 -2.49
C LYS A 73 -5.64 18.60 -1.14
N THR A 74 -6.18 17.39 -1.04
CA THR A 74 -6.71 16.87 0.22
C THR A 74 -5.62 16.78 1.30
N LEU A 75 -4.40 16.35 0.94
CA LEU A 75 -3.28 16.28 1.86
C LEU A 75 -2.75 17.68 2.24
N GLU A 76 -2.75 18.64 1.31
CA GLU A 76 -2.41 20.04 1.56
C GLU A 76 -3.40 20.69 2.53
N ASP A 77 -4.70 20.56 2.26
CA ASP A 77 -5.78 21.10 3.09
C ASP A 77 -5.75 20.52 4.52
N ALA A 78 -5.30 19.26 4.67
CA ALA A 78 -5.11 18.62 5.97
C ALA A 78 -3.77 18.99 6.66
N GLY A 79 -2.85 19.67 5.96
CA GLY A 79 -1.50 19.97 6.46
C GLY A 79 -0.62 18.74 6.60
N ALA A 80 -0.82 17.73 5.74
CA ALA A 80 -0.06 16.49 5.76
C ALA A 80 1.12 16.46 4.77
N MET A 81 1.29 17.51 3.96
CA MET A 81 2.35 17.57 2.95
C MET A 81 3.75 17.75 3.56
N ASP A 82 3.87 18.27 4.76
CA ASP A 82 5.16 18.51 5.43
C ASP A 82 5.93 17.21 5.70
N TYR A 83 5.23 16.09 5.82
CA TYR A 83 5.80 14.77 6.07
C TYR A 83 5.44 13.74 5.00
N THR A 84 4.85 14.18 3.88
CA THR A 84 4.38 13.26 2.82
C THR A 84 5.07 13.55 1.49
N THR A 85 5.63 12.53 0.88
CA THR A 85 6.17 12.56 -0.48
C THR A 85 5.25 11.82 -1.43
N ILE A 86 4.90 12.45 -2.56
CA ILE A 86 4.04 11.84 -3.58
C ILE A 86 4.90 11.47 -4.80
N VAL A 87 4.88 10.19 -5.16
CA VAL A 87 5.50 9.65 -6.38
C VAL A 87 4.39 9.26 -7.34
N SER A 88 4.34 9.90 -8.50
CA SER A 88 3.23 9.69 -9.42
C SER A 88 3.71 9.22 -10.78
N ALA A 89 3.14 8.10 -11.27
CA ALA A 89 3.16 7.68 -12.65
C ALA A 89 1.71 7.47 -13.11
N THR A 90 1.16 8.45 -13.81
CA THR A 90 -0.26 8.51 -14.18
C THR A 90 -0.62 7.54 -15.31
N ALA A 91 -1.90 7.36 -15.58
CA ALA A 91 -2.37 6.51 -16.69
C ALA A 91 -1.94 6.99 -18.08
N SER A 92 -1.55 8.27 -18.22
CA SER A 92 -1.01 8.84 -19.46
C SER A 92 0.50 8.66 -19.60
N ASP A 93 1.19 8.24 -18.55
CA ASP A 93 2.62 8.00 -18.60
C ASP A 93 2.92 6.62 -19.18
N SER A 94 4.13 6.44 -19.70
CA SER A 94 4.55 5.19 -20.32
C SER A 94 4.59 4.03 -19.32
N ALA A 95 4.38 2.80 -19.81
CA ALA A 95 4.41 1.60 -18.97
C ALA A 95 5.72 1.44 -18.18
N PRO A 96 6.92 1.73 -18.72
CA PRO A 96 8.16 1.73 -17.95
C PRO A 96 8.13 2.67 -16.73
N LEU A 97 7.53 3.85 -16.83
CA LEU A 97 7.44 4.78 -15.69
C LEU A 97 6.49 4.25 -14.62
N GLN A 98 5.34 3.68 -15.03
CA GLN A 98 4.41 3.04 -14.09
C GLN A 98 5.03 1.81 -13.40
N PHE A 99 5.90 1.08 -14.11
CA PHE A 99 6.66 -0.03 -13.55
C PHE A 99 7.69 0.44 -12.52
N LEU A 100 8.42 1.54 -12.78
CA LEU A 100 9.52 2.02 -11.95
C LEU A 100 9.05 2.81 -10.72
N ALA A 101 7.91 3.51 -10.79
CA ALA A 101 7.44 4.39 -9.74
C ALA A 101 7.40 3.73 -8.34
N PRO A 102 6.87 2.49 -8.14
CA PRO A 102 6.89 1.83 -6.84
C PRO A 102 8.29 1.59 -6.30
N TYR A 103 9.24 1.23 -7.15
CA TYR A 103 10.64 1.02 -6.75
C TYR A 103 11.32 2.33 -6.34
N THR A 104 11.01 3.43 -7.05
CA THR A 104 11.48 4.76 -6.70
C THR A 104 10.97 5.18 -5.33
N GLY A 105 9.66 5.05 -5.09
CA GLY A 105 9.07 5.34 -3.77
C GLY A 105 9.66 4.46 -2.68
N CYS A 106 9.88 3.17 -2.97
CA CYS A 106 10.48 2.24 -2.01
C CYS A 106 11.91 2.66 -1.64
N ALA A 107 12.73 3.08 -2.60
CA ALA A 107 14.08 3.56 -2.35
C ALA A 107 14.09 4.81 -1.46
N MET A 108 13.13 5.72 -1.64
CA MET A 108 12.95 6.87 -0.73
C MET A 108 12.58 6.42 0.70
N GLY A 109 11.69 5.41 0.83
CA GLY A 109 11.32 4.84 2.12
C GLY A 109 12.46 4.12 2.83
N GLU A 110 13.32 3.45 2.08
CA GLU A 110 14.53 2.82 2.62
C GLU A 110 15.52 3.82 3.19
N TYR A 111 15.64 4.99 2.59
CA TYR A 111 16.47 6.07 3.15
C TYR A 111 16.10 6.38 4.59
N PHE A 112 14.81 6.54 4.89
CA PHE A 112 14.34 6.77 6.26
C PHE A 112 14.61 5.56 7.17
N ARG A 113 14.26 4.35 6.70
CA ARG A 113 14.47 3.11 7.45
C ARG A 113 15.94 2.90 7.83
N ASP A 114 16.85 3.08 6.88
CA ASP A 114 18.27 2.81 7.06
C ASP A 114 18.97 3.87 7.92
N ASN A 115 18.36 5.06 8.07
CA ASN A 115 18.81 6.11 8.97
C ASN A 115 18.11 6.10 10.35
N GLY A 116 17.49 4.99 10.74
CA GLY A 116 16.87 4.85 12.06
C GLY A 116 15.50 5.50 12.21
N MET A 117 14.97 6.07 11.12
CA MET A 117 13.65 6.71 11.09
C MET A 117 12.54 5.71 10.71
N HIS A 118 11.30 6.17 10.74
CA HIS A 118 10.16 5.35 10.36
C HIS A 118 9.46 5.93 9.14
N ALA A 119 9.16 5.05 8.17
CA ALA A 119 8.43 5.42 6.99
C ALA A 119 7.22 4.50 6.76
N LEU A 120 6.17 5.08 6.17
CA LEU A 120 5.01 4.41 5.64
C LEU A 120 5.00 4.59 4.12
N ILE A 121 4.88 3.51 3.38
CA ILE A 121 4.71 3.57 1.94
C ILE A 121 3.39 2.94 1.52
N ILE A 122 2.66 3.65 0.67
CA ILE A 122 1.39 3.21 0.10
C ILE A 122 1.57 3.05 -1.40
N TYR A 123 1.20 1.89 -1.94
CA TYR A 123 1.25 1.60 -3.38
C TYR A 123 -0.18 1.54 -3.93
N ASP A 124 -0.65 2.61 -4.56
CA ASP A 124 -2.02 2.70 -5.09
C ASP A 124 -2.02 2.81 -6.64
N ASP A 125 -2.18 1.71 -7.39
CA ASP A 125 -2.30 0.31 -6.94
C ASP A 125 -1.30 -0.61 -7.67
N LEU A 126 -0.96 -1.72 -7.04
CA LEU A 126 -0.04 -2.70 -7.63
C LEU A 126 -0.67 -3.52 -8.77
N SER A 127 -2.01 -3.57 -8.88
CA SER A 127 -2.69 -4.20 -10.02
C SER A 127 -2.30 -3.50 -11.32
N LYS A 128 -2.22 -2.16 -11.31
CA LYS A 128 -1.81 -1.38 -12.49
C LYS A 128 -0.33 -1.51 -12.79
N GLN A 129 0.52 -1.64 -11.76
CA GLN A 129 1.93 -1.97 -11.97
C GLN A 129 2.08 -3.31 -12.71
N ALA A 130 1.34 -4.34 -12.30
CA ALA A 130 1.36 -5.64 -12.95
C ALA A 130 0.89 -5.56 -14.41
N VAL A 131 -0.16 -4.77 -14.69
CA VAL A 131 -0.64 -4.54 -16.05
C VAL A 131 0.42 -3.84 -16.90
N ALA A 132 1.10 -2.82 -16.38
CA ALA A 132 2.20 -2.14 -17.07
C ALA A 132 3.35 -3.12 -17.37
N TYR A 133 3.71 -3.96 -16.40
CA TYR A 133 4.74 -4.98 -16.58
C TYR A 133 4.35 -6.04 -17.64
N ARG A 134 3.09 -6.48 -17.65
CA ARG A 134 2.55 -7.36 -18.69
C ARG A 134 2.66 -6.72 -20.06
N GLN A 135 2.26 -5.45 -20.21
CA GLN A 135 2.35 -4.72 -21.46
C GLN A 135 3.79 -4.66 -21.98
N MET A 136 4.74 -4.30 -21.13
CA MET A 136 6.16 -4.29 -21.50
C MET A 136 6.65 -5.66 -21.92
N SER A 137 6.30 -6.70 -21.18
CA SER A 137 6.75 -8.08 -21.46
C SER A 137 6.21 -8.61 -22.78
N LEU A 138 4.95 -8.31 -23.12
CA LEU A 138 4.35 -8.67 -24.40
C LEU A 138 5.01 -7.92 -25.57
N LEU A 139 5.31 -6.63 -25.41
CA LEU A 139 6.05 -5.86 -26.41
C LEU A 139 7.47 -6.41 -26.64
N LEU A 140 8.11 -6.90 -25.58
CA LEU A 140 9.41 -7.58 -25.67
C LEU A 140 9.31 -9.03 -26.14
N ARG A 141 8.12 -9.49 -26.56
CA ARG A 141 7.85 -10.86 -27.04
C ARG A 141 8.22 -11.95 -26.02
N ARG A 142 8.15 -11.66 -24.73
CA ARG A 142 8.27 -12.69 -23.69
C ARG A 142 7.06 -13.61 -23.73
N PRO A 143 7.21 -14.93 -23.57
CA PRO A 143 6.09 -15.87 -23.59
C PRO A 143 5.13 -15.54 -22.43
N PRO A 144 3.82 -15.38 -22.73
CA PRO A 144 2.82 -15.14 -21.69
C PRO A 144 2.51 -16.43 -20.91
N GLY A 145 2.31 -16.27 -19.60
CA GLY A 145 1.80 -17.30 -18.70
C GLY A 145 0.30 -17.11 -18.39
N ARG A 146 -0.09 -17.45 -17.16
CA ARG A 146 -1.47 -17.28 -16.67
C ARG A 146 -1.93 -15.81 -16.81
N GLU A 147 -3.14 -15.61 -17.34
CA GLU A 147 -3.74 -14.29 -17.58
C GLU A 147 -2.85 -13.35 -18.43
N ALA A 148 -2.03 -13.95 -19.31
CA ALA A 148 -1.05 -13.27 -20.13
C ALA A 148 0.04 -12.50 -19.35
N TYR A 149 0.21 -12.73 -18.07
CA TYR A 149 1.32 -12.21 -17.31
C TYR A 149 2.60 -13.01 -17.60
N PRO A 150 3.78 -12.36 -17.52
CA PRO A 150 5.04 -13.09 -17.62
C PRO A 150 5.23 -13.98 -16.39
N GLY A 151 6.00 -15.06 -16.53
CA GLY A 151 6.20 -16.06 -15.46
C GLY A 151 6.85 -15.51 -14.19
N ASP A 152 7.53 -14.36 -14.29
CA ASP A 152 8.23 -13.69 -13.19
C ASP A 152 7.40 -12.57 -12.50
N VAL A 153 6.08 -12.46 -12.76
CA VAL A 153 5.26 -11.42 -12.17
C VAL A 153 5.15 -11.54 -10.64
N PHE A 154 5.22 -12.74 -10.09
CA PHE A 154 5.31 -12.92 -8.64
C PHE A 154 6.55 -12.21 -8.07
N TYR A 155 7.69 -12.35 -8.72
CA TYR A 155 8.94 -11.71 -8.32
C TYR A 155 8.87 -10.18 -8.43
N LEU A 156 8.07 -9.63 -9.35
CA LEU A 156 7.80 -8.19 -9.43
C LEU A 156 7.36 -7.61 -8.08
N HIS A 157 6.37 -8.23 -7.45
CA HIS A 157 5.81 -7.74 -6.19
C HIS A 157 6.58 -8.23 -4.96
N SER A 158 7.09 -9.47 -4.96
CA SER A 158 7.84 -9.99 -3.82
C SER A 158 9.11 -9.19 -3.55
N ARG A 159 9.93 -8.92 -4.56
CA ARG A 159 11.15 -8.10 -4.39
C ARG A 159 10.88 -6.64 -4.02
N LEU A 160 9.66 -6.13 -4.28
CA LEU A 160 9.25 -4.79 -3.84
C LEU A 160 8.81 -4.81 -2.38
N LEU A 161 7.89 -5.72 -2.02
CA LEU A 161 7.26 -5.78 -0.71
C LEU A 161 8.19 -6.34 0.39
N GLU A 162 9.11 -7.25 0.04
CA GLU A 162 10.10 -7.77 0.99
C GLU A 162 11.12 -6.71 1.47
N ARG A 163 11.19 -5.56 0.81
CA ARG A 163 11.99 -4.41 1.25
C ARG A 163 11.38 -3.70 2.46
N ALA A 164 10.07 -3.86 2.69
CA ALA A 164 9.41 -3.36 3.89
C ALA A 164 9.80 -4.24 5.08
N ALA A 165 10.38 -3.62 6.12
CA ALA A 165 10.88 -4.33 7.29
C ALA A 165 11.05 -3.38 8.48
N LYS A 166 11.12 -3.96 9.68
CA LYS A 166 11.59 -3.33 10.90
C LYS A 166 13.03 -3.79 11.16
N LEU A 167 13.97 -2.88 11.20
CA LEU A 167 15.36 -3.18 11.53
C LEU A 167 15.51 -3.42 13.03
N SER A 168 16.50 -4.23 13.39
CA SER A 168 16.89 -4.43 14.78
C SER A 168 17.52 -3.15 15.35
N ASP A 169 17.55 -3.03 16.68
CA ASP A 169 18.13 -1.87 17.36
C ASP A 169 19.63 -1.73 17.05
N ALA A 170 20.33 -2.84 16.85
CA ALA A 170 21.74 -2.86 16.42
C ALA A 170 21.94 -2.21 15.02
N ASN A 171 20.91 -2.18 14.19
CA ASN A 171 20.91 -1.59 12.85
C ASN A 171 20.13 -0.27 12.81
N GLY A 172 20.00 0.44 13.94
CA GLY A 172 19.38 1.74 14.03
C GLY A 172 17.86 1.72 14.30
N GLY A 173 17.20 0.56 14.37
CA GLY A 173 15.80 0.44 14.77
C GLY A 173 14.78 1.08 13.84
N GLY A 174 15.15 1.53 12.64
CA GLY A 174 14.26 2.12 11.65
C GLY A 174 13.22 1.13 11.09
N SER A 175 12.19 1.64 10.44
CA SER A 175 11.16 0.77 9.82
C SER A 175 10.60 1.35 8.53
N LEU A 176 10.24 0.46 7.62
CA LEU A 176 9.43 0.77 6.43
C LEU A 176 8.20 -0.11 6.45
N THR A 177 7.04 0.48 6.68
CA THR A 177 5.73 -0.19 6.68
C THR A 177 5.11 -0.05 5.29
N ALA A 178 4.59 -1.12 4.71
CA ALA A 178 3.99 -1.09 3.38
C ALA A 178 2.48 -1.34 3.44
N LEU A 179 1.72 -0.49 2.78
CA LEU A 179 0.29 -0.67 2.50
C LEU A 179 0.08 -0.80 0.98
N PRO A 180 0.29 -1.99 0.40
CA PRO A 180 -0.08 -2.24 -0.98
C PRO A 180 -1.60 -2.24 -1.14
N VAL A 181 -2.05 -1.67 -2.27
CA VAL A 181 -3.46 -1.68 -2.69
C VAL A 181 -3.61 -2.59 -3.88
N ILE A 182 -4.61 -3.46 -3.85
CA ILE A 182 -5.00 -4.35 -4.96
C ILE A 182 -6.46 -4.10 -5.31
N GLU A 183 -6.73 -3.96 -6.60
CA GLU A 183 -8.09 -3.88 -7.15
C GLU A 183 -8.57 -5.27 -7.56
N THR A 184 -9.72 -5.70 -7.05
CA THR A 184 -10.43 -6.91 -7.48
C THR A 184 -11.54 -6.58 -8.46
N GLN A 185 -12.07 -7.60 -9.12
CA GLN A 185 -13.26 -7.53 -9.96
C GLN A 185 -14.30 -8.47 -9.39
N ALA A 186 -15.48 -7.95 -9.07
CA ALA A 186 -16.58 -8.71 -8.47
C ALA A 186 -16.18 -9.54 -7.23
N GLY A 187 -15.29 -8.99 -6.39
CA GLY A 187 -14.81 -9.65 -5.18
C GLY A 187 -13.91 -10.88 -5.42
N ASP A 188 -13.46 -11.12 -6.67
CA ASP A 188 -12.64 -12.30 -6.97
C ASP A 188 -11.20 -12.12 -6.47
N VAL A 189 -10.94 -12.73 -5.33
CA VAL A 189 -9.60 -12.81 -4.72
C VAL A 189 -8.78 -14.00 -5.23
N SER A 190 -9.40 -14.90 -6.01
CA SER A 190 -8.72 -16.07 -6.58
C SER A 190 -7.98 -15.77 -7.89
N ALA A 191 -8.13 -14.55 -8.42
CA ALA A 191 -7.39 -14.06 -9.58
C ALA A 191 -5.87 -14.08 -9.32
N TYR A 192 -5.09 -14.08 -10.39
CA TYR A 192 -3.64 -14.35 -10.30
C TYR A 192 -2.88 -13.30 -9.50
N ILE A 193 -3.13 -12.01 -9.72
CA ILE A 193 -2.41 -10.95 -9.01
C ILE A 193 -2.84 -10.86 -7.54
N PRO A 194 -4.14 -10.85 -7.18
CA PRO A 194 -4.57 -10.89 -5.78
C PRO A 194 -3.94 -12.03 -4.98
N THR A 195 -3.99 -13.28 -5.49
CA THR A 195 -3.43 -14.43 -4.79
C THR A 195 -1.93 -14.32 -4.56
N ASN A 196 -1.19 -13.79 -5.53
CA ASN A 196 0.24 -13.56 -5.40
C ASN A 196 0.55 -12.55 -4.28
N VAL A 197 -0.15 -11.41 -4.25
CA VAL A 197 0.11 -10.36 -3.25
C VAL A 197 -0.36 -10.78 -1.85
N ILE A 198 -1.48 -11.50 -1.73
CA ILE A 198 -1.93 -12.09 -0.45
C ILE A 198 -0.85 -13.00 0.13
N SER A 199 -0.16 -13.79 -0.70
CA SER A 199 0.89 -14.70 -0.21
C SER A 199 2.18 -13.99 0.22
N ILE A 200 2.42 -12.77 -0.23
CA ILE A 200 3.61 -11.97 0.10
C ILE A 200 3.39 -11.12 1.36
N THR A 201 2.15 -10.68 1.60
CA THR A 201 1.80 -9.77 2.69
C THR A 201 1.55 -10.52 4.00
N ASP A 202 1.74 -9.82 5.12
CA ASP A 202 1.62 -10.39 6.47
C ASP A 202 0.16 -10.44 6.94
N GLY A 203 -0.71 -9.61 6.36
CA GLY A 203 -2.14 -9.55 6.61
C GLY A 203 -2.88 -8.80 5.50
N GLN A 204 -4.23 -8.81 5.57
CA GLN A 204 -5.06 -8.18 4.55
C GLN A 204 -6.33 -7.55 5.14
N ILE A 205 -6.66 -6.37 4.63
CA ILE A 205 -7.89 -5.62 4.91
C ILE A 205 -8.79 -5.76 3.68
N PHE A 206 -9.88 -6.50 3.83
CA PHE A 206 -10.88 -6.70 2.79
C PHE A 206 -11.94 -5.59 2.85
N LEU A 207 -12.17 -4.92 1.71
CA LEU A 207 -13.23 -3.93 1.56
C LEU A 207 -14.33 -4.50 0.67
N GLU A 208 -15.45 -4.91 1.27
CA GLU A 208 -16.56 -5.54 0.56
C GLU A 208 -17.53 -4.50 0.00
N THR A 209 -17.92 -4.68 -1.27
CA THR A 209 -18.87 -3.80 -1.97
C THR A 209 -20.28 -3.88 -1.40
N GLU A 210 -20.71 -5.06 -0.93
CA GLU A 210 -22.06 -5.25 -0.39
C GLU A 210 -22.29 -4.43 0.89
N LEU A 211 -21.32 -4.41 1.79
CA LEU A 211 -21.39 -3.62 3.02
C LEU A 211 -21.36 -2.13 2.72
N PHE A 212 -20.63 -1.73 1.69
CA PHE A 212 -20.63 -0.37 1.20
C PHE A 212 -22.01 0.06 0.70
N ASN A 213 -22.66 -0.77 -0.12
CA ASN A 213 -23.96 -0.47 -0.74
C ASN A 213 -25.13 -0.54 0.25
N GLN A 214 -25.02 -1.30 1.35
CA GLN A 214 -26.05 -1.41 2.38
C GLN A 214 -26.18 -0.18 3.29
N GLY A 215 -25.28 0.81 3.12
CA GLY A 215 -25.29 2.03 3.93
C GLY A 215 -25.07 1.78 5.43
N VAL A 216 -24.65 0.58 5.81
CA VAL A 216 -24.36 0.20 7.19
C VAL A 216 -23.15 0.93 7.74
N LEU A 217 -22.43 1.61 6.87
CA LEU A 217 -21.18 2.29 7.18
C LEU A 217 -21.25 3.74 6.70
N ASP A 218 -21.30 4.65 7.64
CA ASP A 218 -20.98 6.05 7.41
C ASP A 218 -19.66 6.13 6.62
N GLN A 219 -19.56 7.02 5.64
CA GLN A 219 -18.42 7.15 4.70
C GLN A 219 -17.04 7.22 5.37
N ARG A 220 -16.97 7.32 6.69
CA ARG A 220 -15.77 7.32 7.53
C ARG A 220 -15.51 6.01 8.29
N LEU A 221 -16.38 5.00 8.16
CA LEU A 221 -16.32 3.72 8.91
C LEU A 221 -16.54 2.52 7.99
N MET A 222 -16.12 2.59 6.73
CA MET A 222 -16.35 1.57 5.73
C MET A 222 -15.39 0.39 5.85
N LEU A 223 -15.51 -0.38 6.90
CA LEU A 223 -14.74 -1.61 7.06
C LEU A 223 -15.64 -2.80 7.35
N GLY A 224 -16.11 -3.43 6.29
CA GLY A 224 -16.39 -4.84 6.32
C GLY A 224 -15.05 -5.57 6.30
N CYS A 225 -14.42 -5.73 7.46
CA CYS A 225 -13.23 -6.55 7.57
C CYS A 225 -13.64 -8.00 7.68
N LEU A 226 -13.48 -8.78 6.62
CA LEU A 226 -13.48 -10.23 6.74
C LEU A 226 -12.07 -10.66 7.09
N PHE A 227 -11.86 -11.04 8.36
CA PHE A 227 -10.63 -11.66 8.80
C PHE A 227 -10.52 -13.05 8.19
N ARG A 228 -9.47 -13.29 7.46
CA ARG A 228 -8.93 -14.64 7.33
C ARG A 228 -7.64 -14.63 8.15
N GLU A 229 -7.73 -15.06 9.40
CA GLU A 229 -6.57 -15.49 10.16
C GLU A 229 -5.83 -16.53 9.31
N LEU A 230 -4.67 -16.17 8.82
CA LEU A 230 -3.65 -17.18 8.54
C LEU A 230 -3.17 -17.61 9.92
N ASP A 231 -3.53 -18.83 10.32
CA ASP A 231 -3.04 -19.55 11.52
C ASP A 231 -1.51 -19.60 11.51
N GLN A 232 -0.85 -18.53 11.86
CA GLN A 232 0.54 -18.56 12.29
C GLN A 232 0.76 -17.50 13.37
N PRO A 233 1.07 -17.91 14.60
CA PRO A 233 1.49 -16.96 15.62
C PRO A 233 2.74 -16.24 15.14
N LEU A 234 2.73 -14.90 15.22
CA LEU A 234 3.90 -14.06 15.05
C LEU A 234 5.05 -14.62 15.89
N LYS A 235 5.95 -15.35 15.25
CA LYS A 235 7.22 -15.69 15.87
C LYS A 235 8.06 -14.41 15.84
N LEU A 236 7.93 -13.62 16.89
CA LEU A 236 8.95 -12.64 17.26
C LEU A 236 10.28 -13.39 17.36
N LYS A 237 11.10 -13.30 16.34
CA LYS A 237 12.51 -13.71 16.46
C LYS A 237 13.16 -12.71 17.42
N ARG A 238 13.50 -13.25 18.60
CA ARG A 238 14.37 -12.59 19.58
C ARG A 238 15.73 -12.27 18.99
#